data_87b5e96558cc43aa82862e114d0324ba
#
_entry.id   87b5e96558cc43aa82862e114d0324ba
#
_cell.length_a   1.000
_cell.length_b   1.000
_cell.length_c   1.000
_cell.angle_alpha   90.00
_cell.angle_beta   90.00
_cell.angle_gamma   90.00
#
_symmetry.space_group_name_H-M   'P 1'
#
loop_
_entity.id
_entity.type
_entity.pdbx_description
1 polymer ?
#
loop_
_entity_poly.entity_id
_entity_poly.type
_entity_poly.pdbx_seq_one_letter_code
_entity_poly.pdbx_strand_id
1 'polypeptide(L)'
;MGVATLRECRLMENLDDDALRQVADFFSAFSVPMRLKILNGLRGGERNVGELTAELGGSQANISKHLGMLTQRGLIAKSARGTSAFYRIVDPRIFELCDLVCVQVGRRLEEQVESRNTFLRVLTAGKGAARKKPSRR
;
A
#
# COMPACT_ATOMS: atom_id res chain seq x y z
N MET A 1 -10.31 -27.89 -14.36
CA MET A 1 -9.06 -27.09 -14.21
C MET A 1 -8.91 -26.78 -12.74
N GLY A 2 -7.95 -27.41 -12.07
CA GLY A 2 -7.67 -27.16 -10.66
C GLY A 2 -7.12 -25.73 -10.50
N VAL A 3 -7.70 -24.96 -9.58
CA VAL A 3 -7.11 -23.73 -9.12
C VAL A 3 -5.82 -24.13 -8.41
N ALA A 4 -4.66 -23.83 -9.01
CA ALA A 4 -3.38 -24.02 -8.34
C ALA A 4 -3.45 -23.24 -7.02
N THR A 5 -3.34 -23.94 -5.91
CA THR A 5 -3.24 -23.29 -4.61
C THR A 5 -2.02 -22.36 -4.63
N LEU A 6 -2.16 -21.15 -4.12
CA LEU A 6 -1.09 -20.14 -4.04
C LEU A 6 0.23 -20.68 -3.46
N ARG A 7 0.20 -21.81 -2.77
CA ARG A 7 1.38 -22.49 -2.21
C ARG A 7 2.27 -23.18 -3.26
N GLU A 8 1.75 -23.46 -4.45
CA GLU A 8 2.48 -24.17 -5.51
C GLU A 8 2.88 -23.24 -6.67
N CYS A 9 2.50 -21.99 -6.62
CA CYS A 9 2.70 -21.03 -7.71
C CYS A 9 4.04 -20.31 -7.56
N ARG A 10 5.13 -20.97 -7.99
CA ARG A 10 6.47 -20.37 -8.09
C ARG A 10 6.64 -19.62 -9.43
N LEU A 11 5.63 -18.84 -9.80
CA LEU A 11 5.64 -18.16 -11.10
C LEU A 11 6.85 -17.23 -11.26
N MET A 12 7.23 -16.50 -10.22
CA MET A 12 8.35 -15.56 -10.28
C MET A 12 9.70 -16.23 -10.55
N GLU A 13 9.87 -17.49 -10.14
CA GLU A 13 11.13 -18.22 -10.35
C GLU A 13 11.39 -18.54 -11.83
N ASN A 14 10.34 -18.51 -12.67
CA ASN A 14 10.41 -18.86 -14.08
C ASN A 14 10.30 -17.65 -15.02
N LEU A 15 10.25 -16.43 -14.47
CA LEU A 15 10.16 -15.20 -15.26
C LEU A 15 11.55 -14.76 -15.74
N ASP A 16 11.62 -14.36 -17.00
CA ASP A 16 12.77 -13.65 -17.52
C ASP A 16 12.81 -12.17 -17.06
N ASP A 17 13.87 -11.47 -17.38
CA ASP A 17 14.06 -10.08 -16.96
C ASP A 17 12.97 -9.13 -17.50
N ASP A 18 12.48 -9.37 -18.70
CA ASP A 18 11.41 -8.54 -19.30
C ASP A 18 10.08 -8.75 -18.60
N ALA A 19 9.77 -9.99 -18.28
CA ALA A 19 8.57 -10.32 -17.50
C ALA A 19 8.66 -9.78 -16.07
N LEU A 20 9.83 -9.86 -15.43
CA LEU A 20 10.06 -9.27 -14.10
C LEU A 20 9.90 -7.75 -14.11
N ARG A 21 10.35 -7.06 -15.17
CA ARG A 21 10.10 -5.62 -15.32
C ARG A 21 8.62 -5.29 -15.39
N GLN A 22 7.83 -6.06 -16.11
CA GLN A 22 6.38 -5.86 -16.19
C GLN A 22 5.70 -6.04 -14.82
N VAL A 23 6.13 -7.02 -14.04
CA VAL A 23 5.66 -7.21 -12.66
C VAL A 23 6.06 -6.02 -11.78
N ALA A 24 7.30 -5.56 -11.87
CA ALA A 24 7.79 -4.39 -11.14
C ALA A 24 7.01 -3.12 -11.50
N ASP A 25 6.71 -2.90 -12.76
CA ASP A 25 5.90 -1.80 -13.25
C ASP A 25 4.48 -1.85 -12.69
N PHE A 26 3.89 -3.03 -12.59
CA PHE A 26 2.60 -3.22 -11.95
C PHE A 26 2.65 -2.82 -10.46
N PHE A 27 3.65 -3.28 -9.71
CA PHE A 27 3.84 -2.88 -8.32
C PHE A 27 4.06 -1.38 -8.14
N SER A 28 4.73 -0.73 -9.09
CA SER A 28 4.98 0.71 -9.03
C SER A 28 3.69 1.54 -9.01
N ALA A 29 2.60 1.00 -9.54
CA ALA A 29 1.30 1.65 -9.48
C ALA A 29 0.80 1.87 -8.04
N PHE A 30 1.23 1.05 -7.09
CA PHE A 30 0.87 1.15 -5.67
C PHE A 30 1.79 2.07 -4.87
N SER A 31 2.86 2.59 -5.45
CA SER A 31 3.92 3.32 -4.73
C SER A 31 3.62 4.79 -4.45
N VAL A 32 2.45 5.28 -4.79
CA VAL A 32 2.02 6.67 -4.57
C VAL A 32 0.76 6.71 -3.71
N PRO A 33 0.77 7.42 -2.57
CA PRO A 33 -0.37 7.44 -1.65
C PRO A 33 -1.71 7.82 -2.30
N MET A 34 -1.72 8.79 -3.22
CA MET A 34 -2.94 9.20 -3.91
C MET A 34 -3.54 8.04 -4.73
N ARG A 35 -2.72 7.21 -5.36
CA ARG A 35 -3.21 6.05 -6.11
C ARG A 35 -3.83 4.99 -5.20
N LEU A 36 -3.27 4.78 -4.02
CA LEU A 36 -3.88 3.90 -3.01
C LEU A 36 -5.23 4.44 -2.51
N LYS A 37 -5.34 5.75 -2.34
CA LYS A 37 -6.62 6.40 -2.00
C LYS A 37 -7.67 6.21 -3.10
N ILE A 38 -7.28 6.36 -4.36
CA ILE A 38 -8.17 6.14 -5.51
C ILE A 38 -8.66 4.70 -5.55
N LEU A 39 -7.76 3.73 -5.44
CA LEU A 39 -8.13 2.31 -5.42
C LEU A 39 -9.10 2.01 -4.28
N ASN A 40 -8.85 2.53 -3.10
CA ASN A 40 -9.74 2.38 -1.96
C ASN A 40 -11.11 3.05 -2.19
N GLY A 41 -11.12 4.23 -2.81
CA GLY A 41 -12.36 4.93 -3.20
C GLY A 41 -13.20 4.15 -4.21
N LEU A 42 -12.56 3.34 -5.05
CA LEU A 42 -13.25 2.48 -6.03
C LEU A 42 -13.65 1.11 -5.47
N ARG A 43 -13.26 0.78 -4.25
CA ARG A 43 -13.57 -0.52 -3.60
C ARG A 43 -15.08 -0.77 -3.50
N GLY A 44 -15.86 0.28 -3.25
CA GLY A 44 -17.30 0.21 -3.11
C GLY A 44 -18.10 0.21 -4.41
N GLY A 45 -17.44 0.39 -5.54
CA GLY A 45 -18.08 0.44 -6.86
C GLY A 45 -17.51 1.50 -7.77
N GLU A 46 -18.12 1.61 -8.93
CA GLU A 46 -17.75 2.52 -10.00
C GLU A 46 -17.95 4.00 -9.61
N ARG A 47 -16.99 4.86 -9.95
CA ARG A 47 -17.04 6.30 -9.68
C ARG A 47 -16.46 7.12 -10.84
N ASN A 48 -16.94 8.35 -10.99
CA ASN A 48 -16.36 9.33 -11.90
C ASN A 48 -15.29 10.20 -11.21
N VAL A 49 -14.57 10.99 -12.00
CA VAL A 49 -13.50 11.88 -11.51
C VAL A 49 -14.02 12.91 -10.49
N GLY A 50 -15.22 13.48 -10.74
CA GLY A 50 -15.81 14.47 -9.84
C GLY A 50 -16.11 13.90 -8.46
N GLU A 51 -16.69 12.71 -8.40
CA GLU A 51 -16.98 11.99 -7.15
C GLU A 51 -15.70 11.66 -6.38
N LEU A 52 -14.67 11.18 -7.07
CA LEU A 52 -13.36 10.88 -6.47
C LEU A 52 -12.69 12.15 -5.95
N THR A 53 -12.73 13.23 -6.72
CA THR A 53 -12.15 14.52 -6.31
C THR A 53 -12.86 15.08 -5.07
N ALA A 54 -14.18 15.01 -5.03
CA ALA A 54 -14.96 15.46 -3.88
C ALA A 54 -14.64 14.66 -2.60
N GLU A 55 -14.43 13.35 -2.74
CA GLU A 55 -14.14 12.47 -1.61
C GLU A 55 -12.68 12.56 -1.14
N LEU A 56 -11.74 12.54 -2.08
CA LEU A 56 -10.31 12.42 -1.77
C LEU A 56 -9.60 13.77 -1.61
N GLY A 57 -10.18 14.84 -2.11
CA GLY A 57 -9.56 16.15 -2.18
C GLY A 57 -8.55 16.28 -3.32
N GLY A 58 -7.96 17.44 -3.45
CA GLY A 58 -7.01 17.76 -4.52
C GLY A 58 -7.68 18.28 -5.77
N SER A 59 -6.95 18.34 -6.87
CA SER A 59 -7.45 18.81 -8.16
C SER A 59 -7.93 17.66 -9.04
N GLN A 60 -8.93 17.93 -9.87
CA GLN A 60 -9.39 16.96 -10.89
C GLN A 60 -8.26 16.56 -11.84
N ALA A 61 -7.39 17.50 -12.22
CA ALA A 61 -6.26 17.23 -13.10
C ALA A 61 -5.27 16.22 -12.47
N ASN A 62 -4.96 16.36 -11.20
CA ASN A 62 -4.09 15.41 -10.50
C ASN A 62 -4.71 14.03 -10.37
N ILE A 63 -5.98 13.95 -10.00
CA ILE A 63 -6.71 12.68 -9.90
C ILE A 63 -6.82 12.01 -11.27
N SER A 64 -7.15 12.77 -12.32
CA SER A 64 -7.20 12.25 -13.71
C SER A 64 -5.87 11.68 -14.16
N LYS A 65 -4.76 12.31 -13.80
CA LYS A 65 -3.40 11.82 -14.09
C LYS A 65 -3.15 10.46 -13.44
N HIS A 66 -3.52 10.30 -12.18
CA HIS A 66 -3.35 9.03 -11.47
C HIS A 66 -4.31 7.95 -11.99
N LEU A 67 -5.55 8.31 -12.32
CA LEU A 67 -6.50 7.40 -12.97
C LEU A 67 -5.97 6.88 -14.31
N GLY A 68 -5.39 7.76 -15.11
CA GLY A 68 -4.76 7.39 -16.39
C GLY A 68 -3.63 6.37 -16.20
N MET A 69 -2.80 6.57 -15.21
CA MET A 69 -1.70 5.65 -14.88
C MET A 69 -2.21 4.28 -14.39
N LEU A 70 -3.20 4.28 -13.50
CA LEU A 70 -3.83 3.05 -13.02
C LEU A 70 -4.54 2.27 -14.14
N THR A 71 -5.18 2.98 -15.06
CA THR A 71 -5.81 2.39 -16.24
C THR A 71 -4.76 1.77 -17.17
N GLN A 72 -3.67 2.48 -17.42
CA GLN A 72 -2.56 1.99 -18.26
C GLN A 72 -1.92 0.72 -17.69
N ARG A 73 -1.84 0.62 -16.36
CA ARG A 73 -1.31 -0.58 -15.67
C ARG A 73 -2.34 -1.71 -15.54
N GLY A 74 -3.57 -1.51 -15.99
CA GLY A 74 -4.60 -2.55 -15.96
C GLY A 74 -5.26 -2.80 -14.60
N LEU A 75 -5.05 -1.91 -13.62
CA LEU A 75 -5.66 -2.02 -12.30
C LEU A 75 -7.12 -1.60 -12.26
N ILE A 76 -7.45 -0.61 -13.08
CA ILE A 76 -8.80 -0.08 -13.22
C ILE A 76 -9.18 -0.03 -14.69
N ALA A 77 -10.46 -0.05 -14.96
CA ALA A 77 -11.03 0.13 -16.30
C ALA A 77 -11.88 1.39 -16.34
N LYS A 78 -11.82 2.07 -17.48
CA LYS A 78 -12.60 3.26 -17.77
C LYS A 78 -13.77 2.92 -18.70
N SER A 79 -14.94 3.41 -18.38
CA SER A 79 -16.10 3.38 -19.29
C SER A 79 -16.67 4.78 -19.49
N ALA A 80 -16.93 5.14 -20.74
CA ALA A 80 -17.57 6.41 -21.08
C ALA A 80 -19.10 6.27 -21.01
N ARG A 81 -19.75 7.24 -20.34
CA ARG A 81 -21.21 7.37 -20.31
C ARG A 81 -21.59 8.82 -20.58
N GLY A 82 -22.00 9.11 -21.80
CA GLY A 82 -22.24 10.49 -22.24
C GLY A 82 -20.95 11.30 -22.20
N THR A 83 -20.95 12.41 -21.48
CA THR A 83 -19.78 13.29 -21.26
C THR A 83 -18.92 12.88 -20.05
N SER A 84 -19.36 11.90 -19.27
CA SER A 84 -18.67 11.43 -18.06
C SER A 84 -17.91 10.14 -18.30
N ALA A 85 -16.76 10.02 -17.66
CA ALA A 85 -15.98 8.78 -17.58
C ALA A 85 -16.08 8.19 -16.18
N PHE A 86 -16.42 6.91 -16.12
CA PHE A 86 -16.51 6.13 -14.89
C PHE A 86 -15.36 5.14 -14.81
N TYR A 87 -14.84 4.92 -13.62
CA TYR A 87 -13.72 4.03 -13.34
C TYR A 87 -14.15 2.94 -12.38
N ARG A 88 -13.66 1.74 -12.58
CA ARG A 88 -13.92 0.57 -11.73
C ARG A 88 -12.67 -0.27 -11.56
N ILE A 89 -12.59 -1.02 -10.49
CA ILE A 89 -11.55 -2.02 -10.27
C ILE A 89 -11.73 -3.17 -11.26
N VAL A 90 -10.64 -3.60 -11.90
CA VAL A 90 -10.65 -4.73 -12.84
C VAL A 90 -10.73 -6.05 -12.08
N ASP A 91 -9.89 -6.23 -11.07
CA ASP A 91 -9.85 -7.44 -10.26
C ASP A 91 -9.79 -7.07 -8.76
N PRO A 92 -10.87 -7.33 -8.00
CA PRO A 92 -10.92 -6.98 -6.59
C PRO A 92 -9.90 -7.74 -5.71
N ARG A 93 -9.25 -8.78 -6.22
CA ARG A 93 -8.18 -9.49 -5.49
C ARG A 93 -6.94 -8.64 -5.24
N ILE A 94 -6.80 -7.50 -5.93
CA ILE A 94 -5.75 -6.53 -5.61
C ILE A 94 -5.81 -6.05 -4.16
N PHE A 95 -6.98 -6.03 -3.55
CA PHE A 95 -7.15 -5.66 -2.14
C PHE A 95 -6.59 -6.70 -1.18
N GLU A 96 -6.60 -7.98 -1.54
CA GLU A 96 -5.91 -9.03 -0.77
C GLU A 96 -4.40 -8.77 -0.72
N LEU A 97 -3.80 -8.35 -1.85
CA LEU A 97 -2.41 -7.93 -1.91
C LEU A 97 -2.15 -6.71 -1.02
N CYS A 98 -3.01 -5.69 -1.08
CA CYS A 98 -2.89 -4.51 -0.24
C CYS A 98 -3.02 -4.84 1.25
N ASP A 99 -3.97 -5.69 1.62
CA ASP A 99 -4.18 -6.12 2.99
C ASP A 99 -2.95 -6.89 3.53
N LEU A 100 -2.35 -7.74 2.71
CA LEU A 100 -1.11 -8.44 3.06
C LEU A 100 0.03 -7.44 3.36
N VAL A 101 0.20 -6.44 2.52
CA VAL A 101 1.21 -5.38 2.71
C VAL A 101 0.91 -4.57 3.97
N CYS A 102 -0.35 -4.20 4.21
CA CYS A 102 -0.77 -3.47 5.41
C CYS A 102 -0.43 -4.24 6.70
N VAL A 103 -0.68 -5.53 6.72
CA VAL A 103 -0.32 -6.40 7.87
C VAL A 103 1.18 -6.42 8.09
N GLN A 104 1.98 -6.54 7.02
CA GLN A 104 3.45 -6.55 7.13
C GLN A 104 3.99 -5.21 7.64
N VAL A 105 3.48 -4.11 7.12
CA VAL A 105 3.86 -2.76 7.57
C VAL A 105 3.47 -2.55 9.04
N GLY A 106 2.26 -2.97 9.43
CA GLY A 106 1.79 -2.89 10.81
C GLY A 106 2.68 -3.65 11.79
N ARG A 107 3.03 -4.89 11.49
CA ARG A 107 3.95 -5.71 12.30
C ARG A 107 5.32 -5.05 12.46
N ARG A 108 5.88 -4.55 11.37
CA ARG A 108 7.18 -3.85 11.41
C ARG A 108 7.15 -2.62 12.31
N LEU A 109 6.07 -1.86 12.28
CA LEU A 109 5.90 -0.69 13.14
C LEU A 109 5.75 -1.08 14.62
N GLU A 110 5.03 -2.15 14.93
CA GLU A 110 4.91 -2.70 16.28
C GLU A 110 6.28 -3.13 16.84
N GLU A 111 7.05 -3.87 16.06
CA GLU A 111 8.42 -4.29 16.43
C GLU A 111 9.34 -3.09 16.70
N GLN A 112 9.23 -2.02 15.91
CA GLN A 112 10.00 -0.79 16.11
C GLN A 112 9.62 -0.08 17.42
N VAL A 113 8.33 -0.04 17.76
CA VAL A 113 7.85 0.54 19.02
C VAL A 113 8.37 -0.28 20.22
N GLU A 114 8.31 -1.58 20.14
CA GLU A 114 8.79 -2.47 21.19
C GLU A 114 10.31 -2.36 21.40
N SER A 115 11.07 -2.37 20.33
CA SER A 115 12.53 -2.15 20.37
C SER A 115 12.88 -0.80 20.97
N ARG A 116 12.18 0.24 20.58
CA ARG A 116 12.34 1.59 21.14
C ARG A 116 12.02 1.63 22.62
N ASN A 117 10.93 1.02 23.05
CA ASN A 117 10.51 0.96 24.45
C ASN A 117 11.52 0.19 25.30
N THR A 118 12.04 -0.93 24.79
CA THR A 118 13.10 -1.71 25.44
C THR A 118 14.36 -0.89 25.63
N PHE A 119 14.80 -0.18 24.59
CA PHE A 119 15.97 0.69 24.64
C PHE A 119 15.80 1.83 25.66
N LEU A 120 14.63 2.47 25.67
CA LEU A 120 14.32 3.54 26.63
C LEU A 120 14.30 3.02 28.08
N ARG A 121 13.81 1.82 28.35
CA ARG A 121 13.86 1.18 29.66
C ARG A 121 15.29 0.97 30.14
N VAL A 122 16.18 0.50 29.27
CA VAL A 122 17.61 0.31 29.58
C VAL A 122 18.26 1.63 29.90
N LEU A 123 18.00 2.71 29.13
CA LEU A 123 18.55 4.04 29.40
C LEU A 123 18.07 4.63 30.73
N THR A 124 16.79 4.46 31.05
CA THR A 124 16.21 4.96 32.31
C THR A 124 16.72 4.18 33.52
N ALA A 125 16.88 2.85 33.43
CA ALA A 125 17.47 2.01 34.48
C ALA A 125 18.93 2.37 34.71
N GLY A 126 19.73 2.64 33.66
CA GLY A 126 21.13 3.09 33.77
C GLY A 126 21.26 4.44 34.47
N LYS A 127 20.35 5.38 34.25
CA LYS A 127 20.31 6.66 34.97
C LYS A 127 19.99 6.52 36.46
N GLY A 128 19.17 5.55 36.84
CA GLY A 128 18.87 5.24 38.23
C GLY A 128 20.07 4.65 39.00
N ALA A 129 20.87 3.83 38.34
CA ALA A 129 22.08 3.24 38.93
C ALA A 129 23.22 4.26 39.12
N ALA A 130 23.30 5.31 38.27
CA ALA A 130 24.32 6.37 38.36
C ALA A 130 24.04 7.39 39.47
N ARG A 131 22.89 7.38 40.11
CA ARG A 131 22.51 8.33 41.20
C ARG A 131 22.86 7.86 42.63
N LYS A 132 23.40 6.66 42.83
CA LYS A 132 23.94 6.27 44.12
C LYS A 132 25.35 6.84 44.25
N LYS A 133 25.49 8.04 44.77
CA LYS A 133 26.77 8.54 45.30
C LYS A 133 27.20 7.63 46.46
N PRO A 134 28.45 7.13 46.47
CA PRO A 134 28.95 6.49 47.67
C PRO A 134 28.98 7.54 48.79
N SER A 135 28.36 7.22 49.91
CA SER A 135 28.48 8.05 51.11
C SER A 135 29.95 8.05 51.55
N ARG A 136 30.61 9.21 51.51
CA ARG A 136 31.90 9.40 52.19
C ARG A 136 31.65 9.30 53.69
N ARG A 137 32.26 8.32 54.30
CA ARG A 137 32.50 8.36 55.72
C ARG A 137 33.74 9.18 56.00
#